data_86ab7a8c3258f8a5baf1d2867d93137d
#
_entry.id   86ab7a8c3258f8a5baf1d2867d93137d
#
_cell.length_a   1.000
_cell.length_b   1.000
_cell.length_c   1.000
_cell.angle_alpha   90.00
_cell.angle_beta   90.00
_cell.angle_gamma   90.00
#
_symmetry.space_group_name_H-M   'P 1'
#
loop_
_entity.id
_entity.type
_entity.pdbx_description
1 polymer ?
#
loop_
_entity_poly.entity_id
_entity_poly.type
_entity_poly.pdbx_seq_one_letter_code
_entity_poly.pdbx_strand_id
1 'polypeptide(L)'
;MKIDNKFPRENARDYALRILKNNILSLELKPGTVISENELATELGISRTPVREAIIELSKAYLIETYPQRGSFISLIDPKMVEEARFIRRITDTAVIELACDEIDEEGLAILEDNVTLQEFYLSKGMTDKIFDLDNQFHKSIYDIAKKDIVYEIHSTLMLHFDRVRNLSVATVKDFKVVADHRNMLEAIRKKDKKTAAELVNKHLNRYQIDEKEIRSQRPEYFKA
;
A
#
# COMPACT_ATOMS: atom_id res chain seq x y z
N MET A 1 16.94 6.85 -5.96
CA MET A 1 15.65 6.96 -5.20
C MET A 1 14.79 8.03 -5.87
N LYS A 2 13.45 7.94 -5.83
CA LYS A 2 12.55 9.00 -6.31
C LYS A 2 12.38 10.04 -5.22
N ILE A 3 12.61 11.31 -5.54
CA ILE A 3 12.54 12.40 -4.56
C ILE A 3 11.52 13.42 -5.03
N ASP A 4 10.39 13.48 -4.33
CA ASP A 4 9.36 14.48 -4.56
C ASP A 4 9.66 15.74 -3.76
N ASN A 5 9.12 16.87 -4.20
CA ASN A 5 9.25 18.12 -3.49
C ASN A 5 8.65 18.03 -2.08
N LYS A 6 9.24 18.79 -1.17
CA LYS A 6 8.73 18.96 0.18
C LYS A 6 7.40 19.68 0.15
N PHE A 7 6.41 19.19 0.92
CA PHE A 7 5.12 19.85 1.02
C PHE A 7 5.20 21.17 1.80
N PRO A 8 4.29 22.13 1.54
CA PRO A 8 4.20 23.32 2.36
C PRO A 8 3.99 22.95 3.84
N ARG A 9 4.83 23.50 4.74
CA ARG A 9 4.84 23.25 6.18
C ARG A 9 5.27 21.86 6.64
N GLU A 10 5.67 20.97 5.75
CA GLU A 10 6.28 19.69 6.11
C GLU A 10 7.64 19.95 6.79
N ASN A 11 7.91 19.39 7.95
CA ASN A 11 9.23 19.49 8.58
C ASN A 11 10.22 18.53 7.91
N ALA A 12 11.52 18.65 8.21
CA ALA A 12 12.56 17.84 7.56
C ALA A 12 12.47 16.35 7.91
N ARG A 13 12.01 16.00 9.13
CA ARG A 13 11.80 14.60 9.55
C ARG A 13 10.66 13.95 8.77
N ASP A 14 9.51 14.62 8.71
CA ASP A 14 8.32 14.07 8.04
C ASP A 14 8.56 13.95 6.53
N TYR A 15 9.28 14.91 5.94
CA TYR A 15 9.77 14.82 4.57
C TYR A 15 10.65 13.58 4.35
N ALA A 16 11.68 13.39 5.18
CA ALA A 16 12.55 12.22 5.08
C ALA A 16 11.75 10.91 5.26
N LEU A 17 10.87 10.86 6.25
CA LEU A 17 10.01 9.71 6.52
C LEU A 17 9.14 9.36 5.32
N ARG A 18 8.46 10.34 4.73
CA ARG A 18 7.61 10.17 3.55
C ARG A 18 8.40 9.66 2.35
N ILE A 19 9.51 10.31 2.02
CA ILE A 19 10.32 9.92 0.86
C ILE A 19 10.89 8.52 1.04
N LEU A 20 11.48 8.21 2.18
CA LEU A 20 12.04 6.89 2.45
C LEU A 20 10.96 5.81 2.44
N LYS A 21 9.83 6.03 3.12
CA LYS A 21 8.68 5.11 3.12
C LYS A 21 8.21 4.81 1.70
N ASN A 22 7.96 5.85 0.89
CA ASN A 22 7.47 5.67 -0.47
C ASN A 22 8.46 4.87 -1.34
N ASN A 23 9.76 5.15 -1.23
CA ASN A 23 10.78 4.42 -1.98
C ASN A 23 10.96 2.97 -1.51
N ILE A 24 10.73 2.68 -0.22
CA ILE A 24 10.74 1.30 0.30
C ILE A 24 9.51 0.54 -0.19
N LEU A 25 8.33 1.15 -0.16
CA LEU A 25 7.09 0.52 -0.61
C LEU A 25 7.05 0.30 -2.11
N SER A 26 7.56 1.24 -2.90
CA SER A 26 7.69 1.12 -4.36
C SER A 26 8.89 0.27 -4.82
N LEU A 27 9.71 -0.24 -3.88
CA LEU A 27 10.90 -1.05 -4.14
C LEU A 27 12.03 -0.34 -4.92
N GLU A 28 11.99 0.98 -5.02
CA GLU A 28 13.13 1.79 -5.47
C GLU A 28 14.32 1.62 -4.51
N LEU A 29 14.04 1.56 -3.20
CA LEU A 29 14.94 1.05 -2.18
C LEU A 29 14.64 -0.43 -1.96
N LYS A 30 15.45 -1.28 -2.58
CA LYS A 30 15.23 -2.73 -2.63
C LYS A 30 15.41 -3.40 -1.26
N PRO A 31 14.64 -4.47 -0.94
CA PRO A 31 14.88 -5.30 0.22
C PRO A 31 16.35 -5.77 0.31
N GLY A 32 16.93 -5.77 1.51
CA GLY A 32 18.32 -6.13 1.75
C GLY A 32 19.35 -5.05 1.43
N THR A 33 18.96 -3.91 0.85
CA THR A 33 19.90 -2.82 0.56
C THR A 33 20.41 -2.17 1.85
N VAL A 34 21.72 -1.98 1.94
CA VAL A 34 22.36 -1.17 3.00
C VAL A 34 22.03 0.30 2.77
N ILE A 35 21.69 1.01 3.82
CA ILE A 35 21.44 2.46 3.79
C ILE A 35 22.39 3.19 4.71
N SER A 36 22.82 4.39 4.26
CA SER A 36 23.70 5.29 5.00
C SER A 36 22.98 6.59 5.32
N GLU A 37 22.93 6.96 6.62
CA GLU A 37 22.37 8.23 7.05
C GLU A 37 23.00 9.43 6.34
N ASN A 38 24.31 9.38 6.06
CA ASN A 38 25.03 10.45 5.40
C ASN A 38 24.65 10.58 3.92
N GLU A 39 24.58 9.46 3.20
CA GLU A 39 24.20 9.44 1.80
C GLU A 39 22.75 9.91 1.61
N LEU A 40 21.83 9.41 2.44
CA LEU A 40 20.43 9.82 2.42
C LEU A 40 20.27 11.31 2.76
N ALA A 41 21.01 11.83 3.74
CA ALA A 41 21.00 13.25 4.09
C ALA A 41 21.48 14.14 2.93
N THR A 42 22.53 13.72 2.25
CA THR A 42 23.05 14.41 1.06
C THR A 42 22.05 14.37 -0.09
N GLU A 43 21.47 13.20 -0.39
CA GLU A 43 20.51 13.01 -1.47
C GLU A 43 19.20 13.79 -1.25
N LEU A 44 18.73 13.85 0.01
CA LEU A 44 17.53 14.61 0.39
C LEU A 44 17.77 16.12 0.59
N GLY A 45 19.03 16.58 0.62
CA GLY A 45 19.36 17.98 0.84
C GLY A 45 19.02 18.48 2.26
N ILE A 46 19.08 17.59 3.29
CA ILE A 46 18.79 17.91 4.68
C ILE A 46 19.90 17.44 5.62
N SER A 47 19.83 17.81 6.90
CA SER A 47 20.81 17.34 7.90
C SER A 47 20.60 15.86 8.27
N ARG A 48 21.60 15.23 8.93
CA ARG A 48 21.54 13.82 9.36
C ARG A 48 20.47 13.53 10.41
N THR A 49 20.23 14.46 11.33
CA THR A 49 19.31 14.24 12.45
C THR A 49 17.91 13.84 11.99
N PRO A 50 17.20 14.60 11.15
CA PRO A 50 15.88 14.20 10.65
C PRO A 50 15.88 12.87 9.87
N VAL A 51 16.97 12.55 9.14
CA VAL A 51 17.10 11.25 8.45
C VAL A 51 17.18 10.11 9.47
N ARG A 52 18.00 10.26 10.51
CA ARG A 52 18.11 9.27 11.58
C ARG A 52 16.79 9.05 12.31
N GLU A 53 16.06 10.13 12.61
CA GLU A 53 14.72 10.04 13.21
C GLU A 53 13.73 9.29 12.32
N ALA A 54 13.75 9.55 11.00
CA ALA A 54 12.94 8.83 10.01
C ALA A 54 13.31 7.34 9.95
N ILE A 55 14.60 7.00 9.98
CA ILE A 55 15.08 5.60 10.00
C ILE A 55 14.60 4.90 11.29
N ILE A 56 14.66 5.55 12.46
CA ILE A 56 14.15 4.99 13.71
C ILE A 56 12.64 4.69 13.59
N GLU A 57 11.87 5.61 13.01
CA GLU A 57 10.43 5.41 12.83
C GLU A 57 10.11 4.27 11.88
N LEU A 58 10.84 4.19 10.76
CA LEU A 58 10.70 3.09 9.80
C LEU A 58 11.17 1.75 10.37
N SER A 59 12.10 1.75 11.33
CA SER A 59 12.50 0.53 12.04
C SER A 59 11.40 0.02 12.96
N LYS A 60 10.65 0.90 13.62
CA LYS A 60 9.47 0.52 14.42
C LYS A 60 8.36 -0.07 13.56
N ALA A 61 8.29 0.36 12.30
CA ALA A 61 7.37 -0.17 11.28
C ALA A 61 7.92 -1.41 10.55
N TYR A 62 9.03 -1.99 11.02
CA TYR A 62 9.70 -3.16 10.44
C TYR A 62 10.15 -3.00 8.98
N LEU A 63 10.23 -1.77 8.46
CA LEU A 63 10.72 -1.49 7.11
C LEU A 63 12.24 -1.36 7.02
N ILE A 64 12.89 -1.08 8.14
CA ILE A 64 14.35 -0.99 8.27
C ILE A 64 14.79 -1.84 9.45
N GLU A 65 15.87 -2.58 9.27
CA GLU A 65 16.55 -3.33 10.32
C GLU A 65 17.93 -2.71 10.59
N THR A 66 18.22 -2.38 11.85
CA THR A 66 19.51 -1.81 12.25
C THR A 66 20.27 -2.80 13.11
N TYR A 67 21.48 -3.14 12.67
CA TYR A 67 22.36 -4.07 13.37
C TYR A 67 23.58 -3.34 13.93
N PRO A 68 23.94 -3.55 15.20
CA PRO A 68 25.14 -2.97 15.77
C PRO A 68 26.37 -3.28 14.92
N GLN A 69 27.19 -2.27 14.66
CA GLN A 69 28.43 -2.34 13.87
C GLN A 69 28.28 -2.79 12.39
N ARG A 70 27.06 -3.14 11.94
CA ARG A 70 26.79 -3.56 10.56
C ARG A 70 26.00 -2.55 9.76
N GLY A 71 25.36 -1.57 10.43
CA GLY A 71 24.57 -0.53 9.78
C GLY A 71 23.08 -0.84 9.70
N SER A 72 22.38 -0.03 8.91
CA SER A 72 20.94 -0.15 8.66
C SER A 72 20.68 -0.72 7.27
N PHE A 73 19.63 -1.54 7.17
CA PHE A 73 19.26 -2.25 5.95
C PHE A 73 17.75 -2.09 5.70
N ILE A 74 17.36 -1.96 4.45
CA ILE A 74 15.95 -2.15 4.09
C ILE A 74 15.58 -3.60 4.40
N SER A 75 14.57 -3.81 5.24
CA SER A 75 14.18 -5.16 5.67
C SER A 75 13.77 -6.03 4.48
N LEU A 76 14.04 -7.33 4.57
CA LEU A 76 13.42 -8.29 3.69
C LEU A 76 11.91 -8.33 3.94
N ILE A 77 11.13 -8.72 2.94
CA ILE A 77 9.69 -8.93 3.09
C ILE A 77 9.48 -10.17 3.95
N ASP A 78 8.76 -10.01 5.05
CA ASP A 78 8.44 -11.10 5.96
C ASP A 78 7.09 -11.72 5.59
N PRO A 79 7.07 -12.98 5.10
CA PRO A 79 5.82 -13.63 4.68
C PRO A 79 4.80 -13.76 5.82
N LYS A 80 5.27 -13.91 7.06
CA LYS A 80 4.39 -13.98 8.22
C LYS A 80 3.67 -12.66 8.45
N MET A 81 4.40 -11.54 8.38
CA MET A 81 3.79 -10.21 8.50
C MET A 81 2.80 -9.92 7.36
N VAL A 82 3.12 -10.38 6.15
CA VAL A 82 2.22 -10.28 4.99
C VAL A 82 0.90 -11.02 5.26
N GLU A 83 0.97 -12.25 5.78
CA GLU A 83 -0.23 -13.06 6.05
C GLU A 83 -1.07 -12.48 7.19
N GLU A 84 -0.44 -12.01 8.28
CA GLU A 84 -1.14 -11.36 9.39
C GLU A 84 -1.82 -10.04 8.94
N ALA A 85 -1.14 -9.25 8.11
CA ALA A 85 -1.70 -8.04 7.52
C ALA A 85 -2.94 -8.34 6.65
N ARG A 86 -2.85 -9.36 5.79
CA ARG A 86 -3.96 -9.82 4.97
C ARG A 86 -5.15 -10.32 5.81
N PHE A 87 -4.86 -11.06 6.87
CA PHE A 87 -5.90 -11.54 7.79
C PHE A 87 -6.71 -10.36 8.36
N ILE A 88 -6.03 -9.35 8.90
CA ILE A 88 -6.68 -8.15 9.44
C ILE A 88 -7.44 -7.40 8.33
N ARG A 89 -6.82 -7.20 7.18
CA ARG A 89 -7.44 -6.50 6.05
C ARG A 89 -8.73 -7.18 5.61
N ARG A 90 -8.72 -8.51 5.49
CA ARG A 90 -9.91 -9.25 5.08
C ARG A 90 -11.08 -9.04 6.05
N ILE A 91 -10.82 -9.05 7.35
CA ILE A 91 -11.87 -8.84 8.36
C ILE A 91 -12.38 -7.40 8.30
N THR A 92 -11.48 -6.42 8.27
CA THR A 92 -11.85 -5.00 8.33
C THR A 92 -12.50 -4.54 7.03
N ASP A 93 -11.93 -4.84 5.85
CA ASP A 93 -12.49 -4.43 4.56
C ASP A 93 -13.88 -5.08 4.34
N THR A 94 -14.07 -6.34 4.75
CA THR A 94 -15.39 -7.01 4.66
C THR A 94 -16.44 -6.31 5.51
N ALA A 95 -16.12 -6.01 6.77
CA ALA A 95 -17.05 -5.32 7.65
C ALA A 95 -17.34 -3.88 7.20
N VAL A 96 -16.32 -3.19 6.70
CA VAL A 96 -16.42 -1.77 6.28
C VAL A 96 -17.19 -1.63 4.98
N ILE A 97 -17.02 -2.53 4.00
CA ILE A 97 -17.78 -2.44 2.74
C ILE A 97 -19.29 -2.68 2.96
N GLU A 98 -19.66 -3.54 3.93
CA GLU A 98 -21.06 -3.73 4.30
C GLU A 98 -21.66 -2.46 4.92
N LEU A 99 -20.90 -1.75 5.78
CA LEU A 99 -21.30 -0.45 6.32
C LEU A 99 -21.38 0.61 5.22
N ALA A 100 -20.44 0.64 4.29
CA ALA A 100 -20.47 1.56 3.17
C ALA A 100 -21.74 1.37 2.29
N CYS A 101 -22.23 0.15 2.13
CA CYS A 101 -23.52 -0.08 1.45
C CYS A 101 -24.71 0.60 2.14
N ASP A 102 -24.68 0.74 3.48
CA ASP A 102 -25.74 1.46 4.20
C ASP A 102 -25.59 2.98 4.07
N GLU A 103 -24.37 3.49 4.20
CA GLU A 103 -24.04 4.92 4.33
C GLU A 103 -23.86 5.63 2.98
N ILE A 104 -23.74 4.89 1.87
CA ILE A 104 -23.46 5.45 0.55
C ILE A 104 -24.52 6.47 0.11
N ASP A 105 -24.05 7.65 -0.30
CA ASP A 105 -24.83 8.71 -0.91
C ASP A 105 -24.34 9.01 -2.35
N GLU A 106 -24.91 10.03 -2.99
CA GLU A 106 -24.56 10.41 -4.37
C GLU A 106 -23.11 10.91 -4.49
N GLU A 107 -22.61 11.64 -3.48
CA GLU A 107 -21.23 12.13 -3.45
C GLU A 107 -20.24 10.99 -3.33
N GLY A 108 -20.47 10.06 -2.40
CA GLY A 108 -19.66 8.86 -2.24
C GLY A 108 -19.65 7.98 -3.50
N LEU A 109 -20.80 7.82 -4.16
CA LEU A 109 -20.88 7.10 -5.44
C LEU A 109 -20.05 7.79 -6.53
N ALA A 110 -20.11 9.12 -6.63
CA ALA A 110 -19.31 9.86 -7.61
C ALA A 110 -17.80 9.70 -7.37
N ILE A 111 -17.35 9.78 -6.11
CA ILE A 111 -15.94 9.57 -5.73
C ILE A 111 -15.45 8.19 -6.16
N LEU A 112 -16.22 7.13 -5.87
CA LEU A 112 -15.84 5.77 -6.24
C LEU A 112 -15.88 5.56 -7.76
N GLU A 113 -16.88 6.13 -8.47
CA GLU A 113 -17.00 6.06 -9.93
C GLU A 113 -15.83 6.73 -10.63
N ASP A 114 -15.46 7.95 -10.21
CA ASP A 114 -14.32 8.68 -10.75
C ASP A 114 -13.01 7.89 -10.57
N ASN A 115 -12.81 7.32 -9.37
CA ASN A 115 -11.64 6.53 -9.08
C ASN A 115 -11.54 5.29 -9.98
N VAL A 116 -12.63 4.51 -10.10
CA VAL A 116 -12.63 3.29 -10.94
C VAL A 116 -12.47 3.65 -12.42
N THR A 117 -13.09 4.74 -12.88
CA THR A 117 -12.94 5.22 -14.25
C THR A 117 -11.48 5.61 -14.57
N LEU A 118 -10.78 6.25 -13.62
CA LEU A 118 -9.35 6.54 -13.77
C LEU A 118 -8.51 5.26 -13.80
N GLN A 119 -8.83 4.27 -12.98
CA GLN A 119 -8.14 2.96 -13.02
C GLN A 119 -8.31 2.29 -14.40
N GLU A 120 -9.53 2.25 -14.93
CA GLU A 120 -9.83 1.69 -16.26
C GLU A 120 -9.08 2.46 -17.37
N PHE A 121 -9.02 3.79 -17.27
CA PHE A 121 -8.28 4.63 -18.21
C PHE A 121 -6.78 4.32 -18.18
N TYR A 122 -6.13 4.33 -17.01
CA TYR A 122 -4.70 4.04 -16.91
C TYR A 122 -4.36 2.61 -17.32
N LEU A 123 -5.24 1.67 -17.01
CA LEU A 123 -5.12 0.29 -17.46
C LEU A 123 -5.12 0.22 -19.01
N SER A 124 -6.06 0.89 -19.67
CA SER A 124 -6.16 0.92 -21.13
C SER A 124 -4.92 1.52 -21.82
N LYS A 125 -4.18 2.37 -21.09
CA LYS A 125 -2.94 3.00 -21.56
C LYS A 125 -1.68 2.23 -21.17
N GLY A 126 -1.80 1.11 -20.44
CA GLY A 126 -0.64 0.36 -19.93
C GLY A 126 0.15 1.10 -18.84
N MET A 127 -0.42 2.13 -18.21
CA MET A 127 0.20 2.95 -17.15
C MET A 127 -0.09 2.35 -15.78
N THR A 128 0.46 1.17 -15.52
CA THR A 128 0.15 0.36 -14.33
C THR A 128 0.70 0.91 -13.02
N ASP A 129 1.72 1.77 -13.08
CA ASP A 129 2.30 2.48 -11.94
C ASP A 129 1.28 3.37 -11.20
N LYS A 130 0.25 3.85 -11.91
CA LYS A 130 -0.84 4.66 -11.33
C LYS A 130 -1.92 3.84 -10.64
N ILE A 131 -2.03 2.56 -10.97
CA ILE A 131 -3.11 1.71 -10.46
C ILE A 131 -2.96 1.45 -8.96
N PHE A 132 -1.73 1.29 -8.46
CA PHE A 132 -1.50 1.04 -7.03
C PHE A 132 -2.01 2.19 -6.13
N ASP A 133 -1.74 3.44 -6.51
CA ASP A 133 -2.19 4.61 -5.77
C ASP A 133 -3.71 4.73 -5.81
N LEU A 134 -4.32 4.49 -6.98
CA LEU A 134 -5.78 4.53 -7.15
C LEU A 134 -6.48 3.39 -6.41
N ASP A 135 -5.88 2.20 -6.35
CA ASP A 135 -6.37 1.07 -5.56
C ASP A 135 -6.40 1.43 -4.05
N ASN A 136 -5.33 2.03 -3.54
CA ASN A 136 -5.30 2.50 -2.15
C ASN A 136 -6.36 3.58 -1.89
N GLN A 137 -6.54 4.52 -2.82
CA GLN A 137 -7.57 5.56 -2.73
C GLN A 137 -8.99 4.97 -2.77
N PHE A 138 -9.24 3.98 -3.62
CA PHE A 138 -10.54 3.29 -3.71
C PHE A 138 -10.93 2.68 -2.36
N HIS A 139 -10.03 1.87 -1.78
CA HIS A 139 -10.27 1.28 -0.46
C HIS A 139 -10.43 2.34 0.62
N LYS A 140 -9.57 3.37 0.63
CA LYS A 140 -9.70 4.47 1.59
C LYS A 140 -11.06 5.15 1.49
N SER A 141 -11.54 5.44 0.29
CA SER A 141 -12.86 6.06 0.08
C SER A 141 -14.01 5.22 0.66
N ILE A 142 -13.92 3.88 0.58
CA ILE A 142 -14.92 3.00 1.20
C ILE A 142 -14.91 3.17 2.74
N TYR A 143 -13.72 3.31 3.35
CA TYR A 143 -13.63 3.57 4.79
C TYR A 143 -14.15 4.96 5.16
N ASP A 144 -13.88 5.98 4.36
CA ASP A 144 -14.37 7.35 4.57
C ASP A 144 -15.92 7.38 4.48
N ILE A 145 -16.51 6.74 3.47
CA ILE A 145 -17.96 6.59 3.32
C ILE A 145 -18.59 5.88 4.54
N ALA A 146 -17.95 4.82 5.01
CA ALA A 146 -18.39 4.09 6.21
C ALA A 146 -18.08 4.82 7.53
N LYS A 147 -17.48 6.02 7.49
CA LYS A 147 -17.05 6.81 8.66
C LYS A 147 -16.10 6.02 9.58
N LYS A 148 -15.14 5.32 8.97
CA LYS A 148 -14.13 4.47 9.63
C LYS A 148 -12.70 4.89 9.26
N ASP A 149 -12.45 6.17 9.07
CA ASP A 149 -11.17 6.79 8.74
C ASP A 149 -10.06 6.40 9.73
N ILE A 150 -10.32 6.46 11.04
CA ILE A 150 -9.35 6.06 12.07
C ILE A 150 -8.99 4.57 11.95
N VAL A 151 -9.96 3.71 11.63
CA VAL A 151 -9.69 2.28 11.40
C VAL A 151 -8.77 2.09 10.21
N TYR A 152 -8.98 2.88 9.13
CA TYR A 152 -8.09 2.85 7.97
C TYR A 152 -6.66 3.29 8.33
N GLU A 153 -6.50 4.35 9.10
CA GLU A 153 -5.18 4.83 9.53
C GLU A 153 -4.41 3.77 10.34
N ILE A 154 -5.06 3.14 11.33
CA ILE A 154 -4.45 2.07 12.11
C ILE A 154 -4.10 0.87 11.22
N HIS A 155 -5.03 0.45 10.40
CA HIS A 155 -4.87 -0.65 9.46
C HIS A 155 -3.72 -0.41 8.48
N SER A 156 -3.60 0.81 7.91
CA SER A 156 -2.56 1.14 6.93
C SER A 156 -1.13 0.99 7.47
N THR A 157 -0.93 1.12 8.79
CA THR A 157 0.39 0.92 9.40
C THR A 157 0.81 -0.55 9.41
N LEU A 158 -0.15 -1.48 9.39
CA LEU A 158 0.10 -2.92 9.38
C LEU A 158 0.30 -3.45 7.97
N MET A 159 -0.15 -2.71 6.93
CA MET A 159 -0.11 -3.15 5.54
C MET A 159 1.25 -3.04 4.86
N LEU A 160 2.24 -2.40 5.48
CA LEU A 160 3.48 -1.98 4.82
C LEU A 160 4.26 -3.13 4.16
N HIS A 161 4.32 -4.32 4.77
CA HIS A 161 4.95 -5.48 4.15
C HIS A 161 4.09 -6.04 3.01
N PHE A 162 2.78 -6.06 3.18
CA PHE A 162 1.85 -6.50 2.14
C PHE A 162 1.85 -5.53 0.93
N ASP A 163 1.92 -4.21 1.17
CA ASP A 163 1.99 -3.21 0.09
C ASP A 163 3.23 -3.38 -0.79
N ARG A 164 4.36 -3.80 -0.22
CA ARG A 164 5.57 -4.14 -1.01
C ARG A 164 5.31 -5.32 -1.94
N VAL A 165 4.54 -6.30 -1.48
CA VAL A 165 4.17 -7.46 -2.30
C VAL A 165 3.13 -7.08 -3.36
N ARG A 166 2.14 -6.24 -3.03
CA ARG A 166 1.18 -5.70 -4.01
C ARG A 166 1.89 -4.94 -5.13
N ASN A 167 2.89 -4.13 -4.80
CA ASN A 167 3.72 -3.45 -5.80
C ASN A 167 4.49 -4.44 -6.68
N LEU A 168 5.03 -5.52 -6.11
CA LEU A 168 5.66 -6.59 -6.90
C LEU A 168 4.66 -7.28 -7.81
N SER A 169 3.45 -7.57 -7.35
CA SER A 169 2.38 -8.20 -8.13
C SER A 169 2.02 -7.35 -9.36
N VAL A 170 1.76 -6.06 -9.16
CA VAL A 170 1.45 -5.13 -10.26
C VAL A 170 2.57 -5.10 -11.31
N ALA A 171 3.85 -5.12 -10.88
CA ALA A 171 4.99 -5.07 -11.76
C ALA A 171 5.23 -6.41 -12.51
N THR A 172 4.88 -7.54 -11.90
CA THR A 172 5.29 -8.88 -12.33
C THR A 172 4.18 -9.65 -13.04
N VAL A 173 2.98 -9.69 -12.45
CA VAL A 173 1.90 -10.60 -12.87
C VAL A 173 0.98 -9.97 -13.93
N LYS A 174 0.98 -8.61 -14.04
CA LYS A 174 0.11 -7.86 -14.97
C LYS A 174 -1.36 -8.32 -14.92
N ASP A 175 -1.83 -8.83 -13.76
CA ASP A 175 -3.22 -9.28 -13.60
C ASP A 175 -4.13 -8.09 -13.29
N PHE A 176 -4.74 -7.59 -14.36
CA PHE A 176 -5.61 -6.41 -14.31
C PHE A 176 -7.04 -6.71 -13.82
N LYS A 177 -7.30 -7.92 -13.33
CA LYS A 177 -8.61 -8.30 -12.75
C LYS A 177 -8.96 -7.47 -11.50
N VAL A 178 -7.95 -6.84 -10.86
CA VAL A 178 -8.14 -5.91 -9.74
C VAL A 178 -9.12 -4.78 -10.11
N VAL A 179 -8.94 -4.15 -11.28
CA VAL A 179 -9.82 -3.04 -11.72
C VAL A 179 -11.24 -3.52 -11.96
N ALA A 180 -11.40 -4.71 -12.57
CA ALA A 180 -12.72 -5.30 -12.76
C ALA A 180 -13.39 -5.67 -11.41
N ASP A 181 -12.61 -6.11 -10.41
CA ASP A 181 -13.15 -6.36 -9.07
C ASP A 181 -13.65 -5.07 -8.43
N HIS A 182 -12.92 -3.94 -8.56
CA HIS A 182 -13.36 -2.63 -8.04
C HIS A 182 -14.65 -2.16 -8.73
N ARG A 183 -14.77 -2.33 -10.05
CA ARG A 183 -16.02 -2.02 -10.78
C ARG A 183 -17.19 -2.84 -10.22
N ASN A 184 -17.00 -4.12 -9.99
CA ASN A 184 -18.04 -4.98 -9.43
C ASN A 184 -18.39 -4.61 -7.98
N MET A 185 -17.41 -4.25 -7.14
CA MET A 185 -17.65 -3.77 -5.79
C MET A 185 -18.47 -2.48 -5.78
N LEU A 186 -18.12 -1.52 -6.63
CA LEU A 186 -18.89 -0.28 -6.79
C LEU A 186 -20.34 -0.55 -7.17
N GLU A 187 -20.60 -1.47 -8.12
CA GLU A 187 -21.96 -1.84 -8.49
C GLU A 187 -22.74 -2.53 -7.36
N ALA A 188 -22.06 -3.33 -6.54
CA ALA A 188 -22.67 -3.94 -5.36
C ALA A 188 -23.01 -2.88 -4.29
N ILE A 189 -22.10 -1.93 -4.02
CA ILE A 189 -22.32 -0.79 -3.12
C ILE A 189 -23.48 0.07 -3.63
N ARG A 190 -23.53 0.40 -4.92
CA ARG A 190 -24.60 1.19 -5.55
C ARG A 190 -25.99 0.53 -5.34
N LYS A 191 -26.05 -0.79 -5.43
CA LYS A 191 -27.26 -1.57 -5.20
C LYS A 191 -27.54 -1.85 -3.73
N LYS A 192 -26.66 -1.43 -2.83
CA LYS A 192 -26.69 -1.74 -1.39
C LYS A 192 -26.72 -3.25 -1.11
N ASP A 193 -26.10 -4.03 -2.00
CA ASP A 193 -26.00 -5.49 -1.87
C ASP A 193 -24.78 -5.86 -1.03
N LYS A 194 -24.94 -5.84 0.28
CA LYS A 194 -23.92 -6.15 1.27
C LYS A 194 -23.26 -7.50 1.06
N LYS A 195 -24.09 -8.51 0.76
CA LYS A 195 -23.60 -9.88 0.61
C LYS A 195 -22.65 -10.00 -0.57
N THR A 196 -23.08 -9.49 -1.74
CA THR A 196 -22.23 -9.50 -2.94
C THR A 196 -20.99 -8.62 -2.74
N ALA A 197 -21.10 -7.46 -2.09
CA ALA A 197 -19.97 -6.60 -1.79
C ALA A 197 -18.92 -7.31 -0.92
N ALA A 198 -19.33 -7.97 0.16
CA ALA A 198 -18.47 -8.75 1.05
C ALA A 198 -17.79 -9.93 0.31
N GLU A 199 -18.52 -10.67 -0.51
CA GLU A 199 -17.97 -11.77 -1.32
C GLU A 199 -16.91 -11.27 -2.31
N LEU A 200 -17.15 -10.12 -2.97
CA LEU A 200 -16.21 -9.50 -3.91
C LEU A 200 -14.93 -9.03 -3.24
N VAL A 201 -15.00 -8.39 -2.09
CA VAL A 201 -13.82 -8.00 -1.28
C VAL A 201 -13.01 -9.23 -0.90
N ASN A 202 -13.64 -10.27 -0.38
CA ASN A 202 -12.95 -11.51 -0.02
C ASN A 202 -12.25 -12.14 -1.22
N LYS A 203 -12.91 -12.20 -2.38
CA LYS A 203 -12.33 -12.71 -3.63
C LYS A 203 -11.12 -11.85 -4.06
N HIS A 204 -11.27 -10.53 -4.05
CA HIS A 204 -10.24 -9.57 -4.39
C HIS A 204 -8.98 -9.74 -3.53
N LEU A 205 -9.14 -9.81 -2.22
CA LEU A 205 -8.02 -9.95 -1.28
C LEU A 205 -7.36 -11.34 -1.34
N ASN A 206 -8.06 -12.36 -1.79
CA ASN A 206 -7.50 -13.71 -1.95
C ASN A 206 -6.67 -13.90 -3.24
N ARG A 207 -6.71 -12.96 -4.19
CA ARG A 207 -5.90 -13.04 -5.43
C ARG A 207 -4.41 -13.14 -5.15
N TYR A 208 -3.94 -12.45 -4.13
CA TYR A 208 -2.55 -12.49 -3.72
C TYR A 208 -2.00 -13.92 -3.47
N GLN A 209 -2.81 -14.84 -2.94
CA GLN A 209 -2.35 -16.23 -2.70
C GLN A 209 -1.93 -16.96 -3.99
N ILE A 210 -2.50 -16.56 -5.11
CA ILE A 210 -2.18 -17.13 -6.43
C ILE A 210 -0.83 -16.58 -6.90
N ASP A 211 -0.58 -15.29 -6.66
CA ASP A 211 0.59 -14.58 -7.16
C ASP A 211 1.83 -14.77 -6.29
N GLU A 212 1.67 -15.08 -4.99
CA GLU A 212 2.78 -15.18 -4.03
C GLU A 212 3.87 -16.15 -4.46
N LYS A 213 3.49 -17.33 -4.93
CA LYS A 213 4.45 -18.36 -5.37
C LYS A 213 5.28 -17.89 -6.56
N GLU A 214 4.63 -17.22 -7.50
CA GLU A 214 5.29 -16.69 -8.69
C GLU A 214 6.22 -15.53 -8.32
N ILE A 215 5.75 -14.59 -7.51
CA ILE A 215 6.54 -13.45 -7.04
C ILE A 215 7.78 -13.91 -6.27
N ARG A 216 7.62 -14.85 -5.33
CA ARG A 216 8.75 -15.41 -4.58
C ARG A 216 9.73 -16.18 -5.45
N SER A 217 9.26 -16.88 -6.47
CA SER A 217 10.15 -17.59 -7.41
C SER A 217 10.98 -16.65 -8.27
N GLN A 218 10.44 -15.49 -8.61
CA GLN A 218 11.12 -14.49 -9.44
C GLN A 218 12.09 -13.60 -8.65
N ARG A 219 11.82 -13.39 -7.34
CA ARG A 219 12.61 -12.51 -6.45
C ARG A 219 12.81 -13.12 -5.07
N PRO A 220 13.37 -14.35 -4.99
CA PRO A 220 13.56 -15.02 -3.70
C PRO A 220 14.43 -14.20 -2.73
N GLU A 221 15.38 -13.41 -3.26
CA GLU A 221 16.26 -12.55 -2.48
C GLU A 221 15.56 -11.40 -1.74
N TYR A 222 14.33 -11.09 -2.08
CA TYR A 222 13.55 -10.03 -1.41
C TYR A 222 12.81 -10.52 -0.16
N PHE A 223 12.72 -11.82 0.05
CA PHE A 223 11.92 -12.42 1.12
C PHE A 223 12.78 -13.05 2.22
N LYS A 224 12.29 -13.00 3.44
CA LYS A 224 12.82 -13.82 4.53
C LYS A 224 12.59 -15.29 4.20
N ALA A 225 13.54 -16.14 4.65
CA ALA A 225 13.46 -17.58 4.51
C ALA A 225 12.27 -18.17 5.29
#